data_cad208ad3f7a5a93eff7875e1151c742
#
_entry.id   cad208ad3f7a5a93eff7875e1151c742
#
_cell.length_a   1.000
_cell.length_b   1.000
_cell.length_c   1.000
_cell.angle_alpha   90.00
_cell.angle_beta   90.00
_cell.angle_gamma   90.00
#
_symmetry.space_group_name_H-M   'P 1'
#
loop_
_entity.id
_entity.type
_entity.pdbx_description
1 polymer ?
#
loop_
_entity_poly.entity_id
_entity_poly.type
_entity_poly.pdbx_seq_one_letter_code
_entity_poly.pdbx_strand_id
1 'polypeptide(L)'
;MKRKICSFLLAFLLLLALTPAALADGAQLSYITDDAGVLTASETASLEKAAQHIAQRYGVGIYLVTVNDACRIDSRGTYEAAYTYYHRNSLGAGAERNGAILLLSMSDRAFAHFYYGKKSEYAFNSYAQEQIEDTFLDNFRENDWYGGFSDYLTACGEYLALA
;
A
#
# COMPACT_ATOMS: atom_id res chain seq x y z
N MET A 1 -52.15 -35.08 8.56
CA MET A 1 -51.57 -34.14 7.59
C MET A 1 -50.85 -32.93 8.24
N LYS A 2 -51.24 -32.44 9.42
CA LYS A 2 -50.63 -31.24 10.07
C LYS A 2 -49.19 -31.45 10.62
N ARG A 3 -48.77 -32.68 10.94
CA ARG A 3 -47.45 -32.97 11.48
C ARG A 3 -46.31 -32.97 10.43
N LYS A 4 -46.64 -33.24 9.17
CA LYS A 4 -45.62 -33.28 8.09
C LYS A 4 -45.25 -31.88 7.56
N ILE A 5 -46.18 -30.93 7.68
CA ILE A 5 -45.98 -29.56 7.22
C ILE A 5 -45.02 -28.79 8.17
N CYS A 6 -45.12 -29.03 9.49
CA CYS A 6 -44.21 -28.43 10.46
C CYS A 6 -42.75 -28.89 10.28
N SER A 7 -42.52 -30.17 9.85
CA SER A 7 -41.19 -30.71 9.63
C SER A 7 -40.47 -30.10 8.43
N PHE A 8 -41.26 -29.77 7.37
CA PHE A 8 -40.71 -29.10 6.16
C PHE A 8 -40.40 -27.62 6.41
N LEU A 9 -41.19 -26.94 7.22
CA LEU A 9 -40.96 -25.54 7.60
C LEU A 9 -39.71 -25.40 8.50
N LEU A 10 -39.46 -26.37 9.41
CA LEU A 10 -38.29 -26.37 10.28
C LEU A 10 -37.00 -26.64 9.48
N ALA A 11 -37.05 -27.55 8.48
CA ALA A 11 -35.94 -27.83 7.59
C ALA A 11 -35.59 -26.65 6.67
N PHE A 12 -36.60 -25.89 6.22
CA PHE A 12 -36.41 -24.71 5.39
C PHE A 12 -35.82 -23.52 6.19
N LEU A 13 -36.18 -23.41 7.50
CA LEU A 13 -35.62 -22.38 8.39
C LEU A 13 -34.15 -22.65 8.73
N LEU A 14 -33.72 -23.93 8.76
CA LEU A 14 -32.32 -24.29 9.04
C LEU A 14 -31.41 -24.05 7.83
N LEU A 15 -31.95 -24.07 6.60
CA LEU A 15 -31.17 -23.79 5.38
C LEU A 15 -30.87 -22.28 5.17
N LEU A 16 -31.63 -21.40 5.83
CA LEU A 16 -31.39 -19.95 5.71
C LEU A 16 -30.25 -19.43 6.62
N ALA A 17 -29.72 -20.27 7.51
CA ALA A 17 -28.68 -19.89 8.48
C ALA A 17 -27.26 -20.12 7.98
N LEU A 18 -27.09 -20.67 6.75
CA LEU A 18 -25.78 -20.87 6.10
C LEU A 18 -25.58 -19.89 4.94
N THR A 19 -25.92 -18.63 5.13
CA THR A 19 -25.30 -17.61 4.31
C THR A 19 -23.85 -17.52 4.78
N PRO A 20 -22.84 -17.84 3.94
CA PRO A 20 -21.49 -17.42 4.28
C PRO A 20 -21.59 -15.92 4.45
N ALA A 21 -21.17 -15.41 5.62
CA ALA A 21 -20.86 -14.00 5.73
C ALA A 21 -19.85 -13.76 4.60
N ALA A 22 -20.31 -13.19 3.49
CA ALA A 22 -19.44 -12.54 2.55
C ALA A 22 -18.74 -11.50 3.43
N LEU A 23 -17.52 -11.81 3.84
CA LEU A 23 -16.59 -10.79 4.29
C LEU A 23 -16.67 -9.76 3.16
N ALA A 24 -17.25 -8.60 3.45
CA ALA A 24 -17.06 -7.44 2.62
C ALA A 24 -15.54 -7.26 2.63
N ASP A 25 -14.90 -7.84 1.61
CA ASP A 25 -13.55 -7.50 1.22
C ASP A 25 -13.68 -6.02 0.82
N GLY A 26 -13.55 -5.15 1.82
CA GLY A 26 -13.38 -3.73 1.56
C GLY A 26 -12.19 -3.70 0.63
N ALA A 27 -12.39 -3.27 -0.60
CA ALA A 27 -11.37 -3.25 -1.63
C ALA A 27 -10.12 -2.63 -1.00
N GLN A 28 -9.22 -3.51 -0.56
CA GLN A 28 -7.96 -3.08 0.02
C GLN A 28 -7.20 -2.50 -1.15
N LEU A 29 -6.97 -1.19 -1.11
CA LEU A 29 -6.19 -0.51 -2.13
C LEU A 29 -4.86 -1.22 -2.27
N SER A 30 -4.48 -1.53 -3.50
CA SER A 30 -3.18 -2.12 -3.81
C SER A 30 -2.08 -1.26 -3.20
N TYR A 31 -1.06 -1.90 -2.66
CA TYR A 31 0.13 -1.20 -2.18
C TYR A 31 0.97 -0.66 -3.36
N ILE A 32 0.80 -1.26 -4.53
CA ILE A 32 1.55 -0.88 -5.74
C ILE A 32 0.56 -0.34 -6.78
N THR A 33 0.79 0.90 -7.20
CA THR A 33 0.06 1.54 -8.31
C THR A 33 1.07 1.99 -9.35
N ASP A 34 1.08 1.33 -10.50
CA ASP A 34 2.03 1.61 -11.59
C ASP A 34 1.31 2.24 -12.80
N ASP A 35 0.85 3.48 -12.64
CA ASP A 35 0.18 4.22 -13.71
C ASP A 35 1.13 4.67 -14.83
N ALA A 36 2.43 4.71 -14.55
CA ALA A 36 3.45 5.02 -15.56
C ALA A 36 3.87 3.80 -16.40
N GLY A 37 3.52 2.58 -15.96
CA GLY A 37 3.81 1.34 -16.68
C GLY A 37 5.29 1.02 -16.73
N VAL A 38 6.03 1.28 -15.64
CA VAL A 38 7.48 1.04 -15.57
C VAL A 38 7.83 -0.34 -15.00
N LEU A 39 6.82 -1.06 -14.49
CA LEU A 39 6.96 -2.40 -13.93
C LEU A 39 6.25 -3.43 -14.80
N THR A 40 6.77 -4.64 -14.82
CA THR A 40 6.05 -5.80 -15.36
C THR A 40 4.99 -6.29 -14.36
N ALA A 41 4.01 -7.06 -14.83
CA ALA A 41 3.00 -7.65 -13.96
C ALA A 41 3.59 -8.57 -12.87
N SER A 42 4.69 -9.29 -13.16
CA SER A 42 5.38 -10.14 -12.19
C SER A 42 6.13 -9.33 -11.12
N GLU A 43 6.74 -8.22 -11.50
CA GLU A 43 7.41 -7.30 -10.58
C GLU A 43 6.41 -6.62 -9.66
N THR A 44 5.30 -6.09 -10.22
CA THR A 44 4.20 -5.53 -9.44
C THR A 44 3.67 -6.54 -8.42
N ALA A 45 3.41 -7.79 -8.82
CA ALA A 45 2.94 -8.82 -7.91
C ALA A 45 3.95 -9.17 -6.80
N SER A 46 5.24 -9.14 -7.11
CA SER A 46 6.31 -9.39 -6.14
C SER A 46 6.42 -8.28 -5.11
N LEU A 47 6.39 -7.02 -5.56
CA LEU A 47 6.40 -5.84 -4.69
C LEU A 47 5.13 -5.76 -3.82
N GLU A 48 3.96 -6.06 -4.40
CA GLU A 48 2.69 -6.11 -3.67
C GLU A 48 2.75 -7.11 -2.51
N LYS A 49 3.29 -8.31 -2.76
CA LYS A 49 3.45 -9.33 -1.73
C LYS A 49 4.41 -8.89 -0.62
N ALA A 50 5.51 -8.23 -0.97
CA ALA A 50 6.48 -7.70 -0.01
C ALA A 50 5.83 -6.60 0.86
N ALA A 51 5.12 -5.66 0.26
CA ALA A 51 4.41 -4.59 0.97
C ALA A 51 3.31 -5.14 1.88
N GLN A 52 2.54 -6.15 1.43
CA GLN A 52 1.54 -6.85 2.25
C GLN A 52 2.18 -7.50 3.48
N HIS A 53 3.33 -8.15 3.32
CA HIS A 53 4.05 -8.76 4.44
C HIS A 53 4.48 -7.72 5.48
N ILE A 54 4.99 -6.56 5.05
CA ILE A 54 5.33 -5.45 5.94
C ILE A 54 4.09 -4.96 6.69
N ALA A 55 3.00 -4.72 5.98
CA ALA A 55 1.77 -4.22 6.58
C ALA A 55 1.19 -5.20 7.63
N GLN A 56 1.19 -6.50 7.33
CA GLN A 56 0.74 -7.54 8.27
C GLN A 56 1.62 -7.63 9.51
N ARG A 57 2.93 -7.49 9.33
CA ARG A 57 3.90 -7.64 10.43
C ARG A 57 3.96 -6.45 11.36
N TYR A 58 3.94 -5.24 10.79
CA TYR A 58 4.20 -4.01 11.55
C TYR A 58 2.97 -3.11 11.72
N GLY A 59 1.88 -3.38 10.98
CA GLY A 59 0.70 -2.52 10.99
C GLY A 59 0.98 -1.14 10.38
N VAL A 60 1.86 -1.08 9.38
CA VAL A 60 2.24 0.11 8.62
C VAL A 60 2.14 -0.22 7.14
N GLY A 61 1.33 0.53 6.38
CA GLY A 61 1.18 0.34 4.93
C GLY A 61 2.28 1.08 4.17
N ILE A 62 3.03 0.38 3.31
CA ILE A 62 4.03 1.00 2.44
C ILE A 62 3.50 0.97 1.01
N TYR A 63 3.32 2.15 0.41
CA TYR A 63 2.72 2.32 -0.90
C TYR A 63 3.74 2.83 -1.92
N LEU A 64 3.80 2.18 -3.08
CA LEU A 64 4.63 2.58 -4.20
C LEU A 64 3.73 3.05 -5.33
N VAL A 65 3.93 4.26 -5.78
CA VAL A 65 3.09 4.88 -6.81
C VAL A 65 3.96 5.45 -7.90
N THR A 66 3.75 5.03 -9.15
CA THR A 66 4.38 5.64 -10.31
C THR A 66 3.33 6.38 -11.12
N VAL A 67 3.66 7.57 -11.58
CA VAL A 67 2.78 8.39 -12.40
C VAL A 67 3.55 9.01 -13.57
N ASN A 68 2.87 9.32 -14.66
CA ASN A 68 3.52 10.01 -15.78
C ASN A 68 3.89 11.45 -15.39
N ASP A 69 3.06 12.13 -14.62
CA ASP A 69 3.25 13.54 -14.25
C ASP A 69 2.57 13.83 -12.89
N ALA A 70 3.38 14.09 -11.87
CA ALA A 70 2.92 14.40 -10.53
C ALA A 70 2.10 15.68 -10.46
N CYS A 71 2.35 16.65 -11.35
CA CYS A 71 1.61 17.91 -11.41
C CYS A 71 0.13 17.73 -11.75
N ARG A 72 -0.27 16.58 -12.28
CA ARG A 72 -1.69 16.23 -12.50
C ARG A 72 -2.41 15.86 -11.21
N ILE A 73 -1.68 15.45 -10.19
CA ILE A 73 -2.22 15.16 -8.86
C ILE A 73 -2.23 16.44 -8.04
N ASP A 74 -1.09 17.13 -7.99
CA ASP A 74 -0.94 18.40 -7.30
C ASP A 74 0.12 19.26 -8.02
N SER A 75 -0.29 20.46 -8.48
CA SER A 75 0.56 21.35 -9.26
C SER A 75 1.70 22.01 -8.47
N ARG A 76 1.72 21.84 -7.14
CA ARG A 76 2.75 22.43 -6.26
C ARG A 76 4.06 21.64 -6.26
N GLY A 77 4.03 20.37 -6.67
CA GLY A 77 5.23 19.53 -6.79
C GLY A 77 5.00 18.08 -6.40
N THR A 78 6.08 17.29 -6.52
CA THR A 78 6.02 15.83 -6.30
C THR A 78 5.72 15.46 -4.84
N TYR A 79 6.23 16.23 -3.88
CA TYR A 79 5.92 16.01 -2.47
C TYR A 79 4.43 16.25 -2.15
N GLU A 80 3.88 17.36 -2.61
CA GLU A 80 2.46 17.68 -2.45
C GLU A 80 1.58 16.68 -3.20
N ALA A 81 2.04 16.16 -4.32
CA ALA A 81 1.36 15.08 -5.03
C ALA A 81 1.32 13.79 -4.19
N ALA A 82 2.43 13.39 -3.56
CA ALA A 82 2.47 12.24 -2.65
C ALA A 82 1.55 12.44 -1.45
N TYR A 83 1.60 13.61 -0.81
CA TYR A 83 0.70 13.99 0.29
C TYR A 83 -0.78 13.92 -0.15
N THR A 84 -1.12 14.55 -1.26
CA THR A 84 -2.49 14.59 -1.79
C THR A 84 -2.99 13.20 -2.17
N TYR A 85 -2.15 12.38 -2.82
CA TYR A 85 -2.48 11.01 -3.18
C TYR A 85 -2.76 10.16 -1.93
N TYR A 86 -1.90 10.24 -0.92
CA TYR A 86 -2.04 9.51 0.33
C TYR A 86 -3.38 9.82 1.02
N HIS A 87 -3.70 11.09 1.17
CA HIS A 87 -4.91 11.52 1.87
C HIS A 87 -6.19 11.28 1.07
N ARG A 88 -6.18 11.53 -0.24
CA ARG A 88 -7.34 11.34 -1.12
C ARG A 88 -7.77 9.86 -1.18
N ASN A 89 -6.80 8.96 -1.19
CA ASN A 89 -7.05 7.52 -1.24
C ASN A 89 -7.17 6.89 0.14
N SER A 90 -7.16 7.67 1.21
CA SER A 90 -7.26 7.19 2.60
C SER A 90 -6.25 6.09 2.93
N LEU A 91 -5.01 6.20 2.40
CA LEU A 91 -3.96 5.21 2.60
C LEU A 91 -3.54 5.12 4.08
N GLY A 92 -2.85 4.05 4.42
CA GLY A 92 -2.34 3.76 5.77
C GLY A 92 -3.09 2.63 6.47
N ALA A 93 -2.40 1.96 7.38
CA ALA A 93 -2.91 0.83 8.13
C ALA A 93 -3.49 1.24 9.49
N GLY A 94 -4.57 0.58 9.89
CA GLY A 94 -5.22 0.79 11.19
C GLY A 94 -5.92 2.14 11.34
N ALA A 95 -6.46 2.40 12.53
CA ALA A 95 -7.22 3.62 12.82
C ALA A 95 -6.36 4.90 12.75
N GLU A 96 -5.08 4.79 13.04
CA GLU A 96 -4.12 5.91 12.97
C GLU A 96 -3.57 6.11 11.56
N ARG A 97 -3.96 5.27 10.60
CA ARG A 97 -3.51 5.34 9.20
C ARG A 97 -1.99 5.40 9.08
N ASN A 98 -1.30 4.50 9.83
CA ASN A 98 0.16 4.44 9.77
C ASN A 98 0.62 3.96 8.39
N GLY A 99 1.49 4.72 7.74
CA GLY A 99 2.00 4.34 6.42
C GLY A 99 3.04 5.29 5.85
N ALA A 100 3.59 4.85 4.74
CA ALA A 100 4.52 5.60 3.91
C ALA A 100 4.11 5.46 2.44
N ILE A 101 4.38 6.47 1.64
CA ILE A 101 4.24 6.44 0.18
C ILE A 101 5.57 6.90 -0.42
N LEU A 102 6.04 6.18 -1.43
CA LEU A 102 7.06 6.63 -2.37
C LEU A 102 6.38 6.85 -3.72
N LEU A 103 6.31 8.10 -4.15
CA LEU A 103 5.74 8.49 -5.44
C LEU A 103 6.86 8.89 -6.41
N LEU A 104 6.86 8.28 -7.60
CA LEU A 104 7.77 8.55 -8.69
C LEU A 104 7.02 9.18 -9.86
N SER A 105 7.46 10.35 -10.31
CA SER A 105 6.96 11.08 -11.48
C SER A 105 7.93 10.91 -12.64
N MET A 106 7.45 10.37 -13.76
CA MET A 106 8.30 10.05 -14.90
C MET A 106 8.61 11.26 -15.79
N SER A 107 7.76 12.29 -15.80
CA SER A 107 7.94 13.48 -16.66
C SER A 107 9.21 14.26 -16.35
N ASP A 108 9.55 14.33 -15.07
CA ASP A 108 10.71 15.06 -14.54
C ASP A 108 11.68 14.16 -13.77
N ARG A 109 11.37 12.87 -13.66
CA ARG A 109 12.12 11.85 -12.90
C ARG A 109 12.28 12.23 -11.43
N ALA A 110 11.35 13.02 -10.90
CA ALA A 110 11.30 13.37 -9.50
C ALA A 110 10.59 12.29 -8.68
N PHE A 111 11.04 12.11 -7.47
CA PHE A 111 10.33 11.28 -6.49
C PHE A 111 10.11 12.07 -5.21
N ALA A 112 9.14 11.60 -4.44
CA ALA A 112 8.93 12.07 -3.07
C ALA A 112 8.44 10.93 -2.20
N HIS A 113 8.88 10.92 -0.97
CA HIS A 113 8.32 10.07 0.06
C HIS A 113 7.55 10.91 1.09
N PHE A 114 6.45 10.38 1.57
CA PHE A 114 5.63 10.99 2.61
C PHE A 114 5.26 9.94 3.65
N TYR A 115 5.33 10.28 4.91
CA TYR A 115 5.08 9.39 6.04
C TYR A 115 3.96 9.95 6.91
N TYR A 116 3.08 9.06 7.39
CA TYR A 116 1.94 9.47 8.18
C TYR A 116 1.62 8.47 9.29
N GLY A 117 1.22 9.01 10.44
CA GLY A 117 0.86 8.25 11.62
C GLY A 117 2.05 7.98 12.54
N LYS A 118 1.76 7.86 13.83
CA LYS A 118 2.79 7.85 14.90
C LYS A 118 3.86 6.78 14.72
N LYS A 119 3.47 5.58 14.28
CA LYS A 119 4.44 4.50 14.05
C LYS A 119 5.37 4.83 12.90
N SER A 120 4.82 5.35 11.81
CA SER A 120 5.61 5.70 10.62
C SER A 120 6.54 6.86 10.89
N GLU A 121 6.05 7.92 11.54
CA GLU A 121 6.86 9.09 11.90
C GLU A 121 7.99 8.75 12.88
N TYR A 122 7.76 7.80 13.78
CA TYR A 122 8.78 7.32 14.70
C TYR A 122 9.86 6.48 13.99
N ALA A 123 9.43 5.50 13.18
CA ALA A 123 10.33 4.59 12.47
C ALA A 123 11.13 5.32 11.37
N PHE A 124 10.48 6.22 10.64
CA PHE A 124 11.03 6.94 9.49
C PHE A 124 11.41 8.38 9.87
N ASN A 125 12.18 8.54 10.96
CA ASN A 125 12.76 9.84 11.33
C ASN A 125 13.74 10.33 10.26
N SER A 126 14.21 11.58 10.35
CA SER A 126 15.06 12.20 9.33
C SER A 126 16.31 11.39 9.00
N TYR A 127 16.93 10.75 9.98
CA TYR A 127 18.09 9.89 9.74
C TYR A 127 17.69 8.64 8.94
N ALA A 128 16.60 7.98 9.32
CA ALA A 128 16.11 6.79 8.61
C ALA A 128 15.73 7.14 7.15
N GLN A 129 15.10 8.29 6.93
CA GLN A 129 14.74 8.76 5.59
C GLN A 129 15.95 8.90 4.68
N GLU A 130 17.03 9.55 5.16
CA GLU A 130 18.28 9.70 4.42
C GLU A 130 18.90 8.35 4.09
N GLN A 131 18.98 7.43 5.06
CA GLN A 131 19.54 6.10 4.83
C GLN A 131 18.69 5.25 3.88
N ILE A 132 17.37 5.32 3.97
CA ILE A 132 16.46 4.63 3.05
C ILE A 132 16.64 5.18 1.63
N GLU A 133 16.76 6.50 1.48
CA GLU A 133 16.95 7.14 0.17
C GLU A 133 18.23 6.64 -0.51
N ASP A 134 19.31 6.54 0.23
CA ASP A 134 20.60 6.05 -0.30
C ASP A 134 20.51 4.61 -0.84
N THR A 135 19.58 3.77 -0.34
CA THR A 135 19.49 2.37 -0.79
C THR A 135 18.96 2.23 -2.21
N PHE A 136 18.07 3.12 -2.67
CA PHE A 136 17.37 2.95 -3.94
C PHE A 136 17.79 3.94 -5.04
N LEU A 137 18.49 5.02 -4.69
CA LEU A 137 18.82 6.10 -5.65
C LEU A 137 19.66 5.63 -6.83
N ASP A 138 20.64 4.77 -6.61
CA ASP A 138 21.48 4.29 -7.71
C ASP A 138 20.69 3.46 -8.71
N ASN A 139 19.79 2.59 -8.24
CA ASN A 139 18.89 1.84 -9.11
C ASN A 139 18.00 2.79 -9.94
N PHE A 140 17.45 3.83 -9.33
CA PHE A 140 16.63 4.82 -10.04
C PHE A 140 17.42 5.61 -11.08
N ARG A 141 18.70 5.92 -10.84
CA ARG A 141 19.60 6.55 -11.82
C ARG A 141 19.83 5.65 -13.04
N GLU A 142 19.88 4.34 -12.82
CA GLU A 142 20.08 3.33 -13.85
C GLU A 142 18.79 2.87 -14.54
N ASN A 143 17.63 3.41 -14.15
CA ASN A 143 16.28 2.99 -14.56
C ASN A 143 15.90 1.57 -14.11
N ASP A 144 16.56 1.03 -13.12
CA ASP A 144 16.13 -0.20 -12.43
C ASP A 144 15.05 0.11 -11.41
N TRP A 145 13.82 0.31 -11.91
CA TRP A 145 12.68 0.69 -11.08
C TRP A 145 12.30 -0.41 -10.10
N TYR A 146 12.31 -1.66 -10.56
CA TYR A 146 12.01 -2.80 -9.69
C TYR A 146 13.04 -2.97 -8.59
N GLY A 147 14.32 -2.92 -8.93
CA GLY A 147 15.41 -2.97 -7.94
C GLY A 147 15.27 -1.87 -6.90
N GLY A 148 15.08 -0.63 -7.34
CA GLY A 148 14.94 0.51 -6.44
C GLY A 148 13.72 0.41 -5.52
N PHE A 149 12.57 -0.01 -6.03
CA PHE A 149 11.38 -0.22 -5.18
C PHE A 149 11.54 -1.40 -4.21
N SER A 150 12.24 -2.46 -4.63
CA SER A 150 12.54 -3.60 -3.76
C SER A 150 13.46 -3.20 -2.61
N ASP A 151 14.49 -2.41 -2.89
CA ASP A 151 15.42 -1.90 -1.88
C ASP A 151 14.73 -0.94 -0.92
N TYR A 152 13.88 -0.05 -1.42
CA TYR A 152 13.05 0.81 -0.58
C TYR A 152 12.15 0.01 0.38
N LEU A 153 11.43 -1.00 -0.10
CA LEU A 153 10.60 -1.84 0.75
C LEU A 153 11.43 -2.59 1.80
N THR A 154 12.59 -3.12 1.41
CA THR A 154 13.50 -3.84 2.31
C THR A 154 13.98 -2.91 3.42
N ALA A 155 14.48 -1.73 3.07
CA ALA A 155 14.94 -0.74 4.02
C ALA A 155 13.81 -0.27 4.96
N CYS A 156 12.61 -0.01 4.42
CA CYS A 156 11.43 0.30 5.25
C CYS A 156 11.15 -0.80 6.28
N GLY A 157 11.22 -2.08 5.86
CA GLY A 157 11.02 -3.23 6.75
C GLY A 157 12.07 -3.30 7.87
N GLU A 158 13.32 -2.99 7.56
CA GLU A 158 14.42 -2.96 8.53
C GLU A 158 14.23 -1.86 9.57
N TYR A 159 13.90 -0.64 9.16
CA TYR A 159 13.64 0.47 10.09
C TYR A 159 12.39 0.24 10.95
N LEU A 160 11.35 -0.38 10.41
CA LEU A 160 10.18 -0.78 11.19
C LEU A 160 10.49 -1.90 12.21
N ALA A 161 11.50 -2.73 11.94
CA ALA A 161 11.95 -3.75 12.88
C ALA A 161 12.76 -3.20 14.05
N LEU A 162 13.36 -2.01 13.88
CA LEU A 162 14.16 -1.30 14.90
C LEU A 162 13.31 -0.37 15.79
N ALA A 163 12.08 -0.05 15.35
CA ALA A 163 11.17 0.89 16.02
C ALA A 163 10.25 0.19 17.02
#